data_0430ef341383c2e44a58c5f4ce1d129e
#
_entry.id   0430ef341383c2e44a58c5f4ce1d129e
#
_cell.length_a   1.000
_cell.length_b   1.000
_cell.length_c   1.000
_cell.angle_alpha   90.00
_cell.angle_beta   90.00
_cell.angle_gamma   90.00
#
_symmetry.space_group_name_H-M   'P 1'
#
loop_
_entity.id
_entity.type
_entity.pdbx_description
1 polymer ?
#
loop_
_entity_poly.entity_id
_entity_poly.type
_entity_poly.pdbx_seq_one_letter_code
_entity_poly.pdbx_strand_id
1 'polypeptide(L)'
;MIRKIFIVTERRADFSRFKPILKLIKKSKKLRYILVVTGNHLLKEYGYSIDEIKREKIKISESFPMFLKSKKDDGSEMVHGLGVATQKLSQILKKHEPDII
;
A
#
# COMPACT_ATOMS: atom_id res chain seq x y z
N MET A 1 11.72 9.80 20.47
CA MET A 1 10.77 10.23 19.43
C MET A 1 10.57 9.10 18.41
N ILE A 2 9.34 8.74 18.14
CA ILE A 2 9.02 7.72 17.15
C ILE A 2 8.73 8.41 15.82
N ARG A 3 9.39 7.96 14.76
CA ARG A 3 9.15 8.48 13.40
C ARG A 3 8.30 7.51 12.62
N LYS A 4 7.36 8.04 11.87
CA LYS A 4 6.44 7.27 11.04
C LYS A 4 6.85 7.32 9.57
N ILE A 5 7.01 6.15 9.00
CA ILE A 5 7.42 5.99 7.59
C ILE A 5 6.21 5.51 6.80
N PHE A 6 5.86 6.26 5.77
CA PHE A 6 4.70 5.97 4.92
C PHE A 6 5.14 5.16 3.71
N ILE A 7 4.55 3.98 3.54
CA ILE A 7 4.92 3.06 2.46
C ILE A 7 3.66 2.66 1.70
N VAL A 8 3.71 2.82 0.39
CA VAL A 8 2.60 2.41 -0.49
C VAL A 8 3.06 1.23 -1.33
N THR A 9 2.29 0.15 -1.34
CA THR A 9 2.56 -0.98 -2.19
C THR A 9 1.35 -1.25 -3.09
N GLU A 10 1.60 -1.42 -4.36
CA GLU A 10 0.57 -1.62 -5.37
C GLU A 10 0.62 -3.01 -6.00
N ARG A 11 1.80 -3.62 -6.05
CA ARG A 11 2.03 -4.90 -6.71
C ARG A 11 2.86 -5.83 -5.83
N ARG A 12 2.78 -7.12 -6.13
CA ARG A 12 3.56 -8.13 -5.42
C ARG A 12 5.07 -7.81 -5.45
N ALA A 13 5.57 -7.30 -6.57
CA ALA A 13 6.97 -6.91 -6.69
C ALA A 13 7.36 -5.80 -5.71
N ASP A 14 6.50 -4.82 -5.52
CA ASP A 14 6.73 -3.75 -4.56
C ASP A 14 6.81 -4.31 -3.14
N PHE A 15 5.85 -5.15 -2.79
CA PHE A 15 5.81 -5.74 -1.46
C PHE A 15 7.04 -6.61 -1.18
N SER A 16 7.48 -7.37 -2.17
CA SER A 16 8.68 -8.22 -2.02
C SER A 16 9.91 -7.40 -1.65
N ARG A 17 10.02 -6.20 -2.19
CA ARG A 17 11.12 -5.29 -1.88
C ARG A 17 10.98 -4.65 -0.52
N PHE A 18 9.76 -4.31 -0.11
CA PHE A 18 9.51 -3.67 1.17
C PHE A 18 9.49 -4.64 2.35
N LYS A 19 9.21 -5.90 2.11
CA LYS A 19 9.06 -6.90 3.17
C LYS A 19 10.20 -6.94 4.17
N PRO A 20 11.47 -7.03 3.75
CA PRO A 20 12.58 -7.01 4.73
C PRO A 20 12.67 -5.68 5.48
N ILE A 21 12.38 -4.58 4.81
CA ILE A 21 12.39 -3.25 5.43
C ILE A 21 11.30 -3.16 6.50
N LEU A 22 10.08 -3.62 6.19
CA LEU A 22 8.97 -3.63 7.13
C LEU A 22 9.29 -4.47 8.38
N LYS A 23 9.94 -5.61 8.20
CA LYS A 23 10.34 -6.45 9.32
C LYS A 23 11.37 -5.77 10.22
N LEU A 24 12.32 -5.04 9.64
CA LEU A 24 13.30 -4.27 10.40
C LEU A 24 12.63 -3.10 11.16
N ILE A 25 11.72 -2.40 10.52
CA ILE A 25 10.99 -1.31 11.17
C ILE A 25 10.20 -1.84 12.36
N LYS A 26 9.57 -2.99 12.20
CA LYS A 26 8.77 -3.61 13.26
C LYS A 26 9.61 -3.91 14.50
N LYS A 27 10.88 -4.24 14.33
CA LYS A 27 11.81 -4.51 15.44
C LYS A 27 12.36 -3.25 16.08
N SER A 28 12.27 -2.12 15.42
CA SER A 28 12.80 -0.86 15.94
C SER A 28 11.88 -0.25 16.98
N LYS A 29 12.46 0.33 18.02
CA LYS A 29 11.71 1.08 19.02
C LYS A 29 11.50 2.55 18.63
N LYS A 30 12.19 3.00 17.59
CA LYS A 30 12.19 4.42 17.16
C LYS A 30 11.42 4.65 15.86
N LEU A 31 11.01 3.57 15.18
CA LEU A 31 10.36 3.67 13.87
C LEU A 31 9.03 2.93 13.89
N ARG A 32 8.08 3.50 13.18
CA ARG A 32 6.81 2.84 12.86
C ARG A 32 6.55 3.00 11.37
N TYR A 33 5.82 2.08 10.79
CA TYR A 33 5.40 2.21 9.40
C TYR A 33 3.89 2.41 9.32
N ILE A 34 3.49 3.09 8.26
CA ILE A 34 2.11 3.17 7.83
C ILE A 34 2.08 2.51 6.46
N LEU A 35 1.52 1.32 6.38
CA LEU A 35 1.49 0.54 5.14
C LEU A 35 0.14 0.70 4.46
N VAL A 36 0.16 1.21 3.25
CA VAL A 36 -1.02 1.35 2.41
C VAL A 36 -0.95 0.33 1.28
N VAL A 37 -1.98 -0.49 1.17
CA VAL A 37 -2.06 -1.53 0.15
C VAL A 37 -3.16 -1.17 -0.84
N THR A 38 -2.84 -1.13 -2.11
CA THR A 38 -3.77 -0.73 -3.16
C THR A 38 -3.44 -1.41 -4.49
N GLY A 39 -4.12 -1.01 -5.54
CA GLY A 39 -3.82 -1.43 -6.90
C GLY A 39 -4.00 -2.93 -7.13
N ASN A 40 -3.02 -3.54 -7.74
CA ASN A 40 -3.08 -4.95 -8.14
C ASN A 40 -3.19 -5.92 -6.97
N HIS A 41 -2.77 -5.53 -5.76
CA HIS A 41 -2.96 -6.38 -4.58
C HIS A 41 -4.42 -6.71 -4.31
N LEU A 42 -5.34 -5.87 -4.75
CA LEU A 42 -6.77 -6.02 -4.51
C LEU A 42 -7.52 -6.62 -5.70
N LEU A 43 -6.82 -7.04 -6.74
CA LEU A 43 -7.42 -7.63 -7.93
C LEU A 43 -7.24 -9.14 -7.95
N LYS A 44 -8.35 -9.85 -8.15
CA LYS A 44 -8.34 -11.32 -8.24
C LYS A 44 -7.50 -11.84 -9.41
N GLU A 45 -7.51 -11.12 -10.52
CA GLU A 45 -6.74 -11.50 -11.72
C GLU A 45 -5.22 -11.48 -11.49
N TYR A 46 -4.75 -10.81 -10.44
CA TYR A 46 -3.36 -10.82 -10.01
C TYR A 46 -3.17 -11.62 -8.71
N GLY A 47 -4.07 -12.56 -8.43
CA GLY A 47 -3.96 -13.45 -7.28
C GLY A 47 -4.37 -12.87 -5.95
N TYR A 48 -4.98 -11.70 -5.92
CA TYR A 48 -5.42 -11.02 -4.70
C TYR A 48 -4.33 -11.03 -3.62
N SER A 49 -3.16 -10.54 -3.98
CA SER A 49 -1.94 -10.69 -3.17
C SER A 49 -1.96 -9.98 -1.80
N ILE A 50 -2.99 -9.20 -1.51
CA ILE A 50 -3.18 -8.65 -0.16
C ILE A 50 -3.27 -9.77 0.89
N ASP A 51 -3.79 -10.95 0.52
CA ASP A 51 -3.85 -12.08 1.43
C ASP A 51 -2.46 -12.60 1.79
N GLU A 52 -1.50 -12.51 0.88
CA GLU A 52 -0.11 -12.87 1.16
C GLU A 52 0.50 -11.94 2.21
N ILE A 53 0.19 -10.66 2.13
CA ILE A 53 0.66 -9.67 3.10
C ILE A 53 0.10 -9.99 4.48
N LYS A 54 -1.17 -10.33 4.55
CA LYS A 54 -1.82 -10.71 5.81
C LYS A 54 -1.21 -11.98 6.40
N ARG A 55 -0.86 -12.96 5.56
CA ARG A 55 -0.23 -14.20 6.02
C ARG A 55 1.17 -13.98 6.60
N GLU A 56 1.86 -12.94 6.17
CA GLU A 56 3.16 -12.57 6.73
C GLU A 56 3.06 -11.87 8.08
N LYS A 57 1.85 -11.71 8.62
CA LYS A 57 1.58 -11.02 9.89
C LYS A 57 2.07 -9.57 9.90
N ILE A 58 2.05 -8.96 8.74
CA ILE A 58 2.38 -7.54 8.59
C ILE A 58 1.07 -6.75 8.65
N LYS A 59 1.02 -5.79 9.57
CA LYS A 59 -0.18 -4.96 9.73
C LYS A 59 -0.36 -4.03 8.54
N ILE A 60 -1.55 -4.09 7.95
CA ILE A 60 -1.95 -3.17 6.89
C ILE A 60 -2.67 -1.98 7.56
N SER A 61 -2.13 -0.79 7.40
CA SER A 61 -2.70 0.40 8.03
C SER A 61 -3.93 0.90 7.28
N GLU A 62 -3.85 0.92 5.96
CA GLU A 62 -4.95 1.35 5.10
C GLU A 62 -4.94 0.54 3.82
N SER A 63 -6.11 0.34 3.23
CA SER A 63 -6.21 -0.25 1.90
C SER A 63 -7.40 0.38 1.17
N PHE A 64 -7.27 0.53 -0.14
CA PHE A 64 -8.36 1.03 -0.96
C PHE A 64 -8.19 0.53 -2.40
N PRO A 65 -9.28 0.28 -3.13
CA PRO A 65 -9.19 -0.11 -4.53
C PRO A 65 -8.91 1.12 -5.42
N MET A 66 -7.96 0.98 -6.34
CA MET A 66 -7.69 1.98 -7.39
C MET A 66 -8.46 1.66 -8.65
N PHE A 67 -8.61 0.38 -8.94
CA PHE A 67 -9.21 -0.10 -10.18
C PHE A 67 -10.57 -0.70 -9.91
N LEU A 68 -11.44 -0.64 -10.91
CA LEU A 68 -12.73 -1.29 -10.87
C LEU A 68 -12.58 -2.81 -11.00
N LYS A 69 -13.67 -3.52 -11.03
CA LYS A 69 -13.75 -4.99 -10.89
C LYS A 69 -12.86 -5.81 -11.81
N SER A 70 -12.59 -5.34 -13.00
CA SER A 70 -11.65 -5.96 -13.89
C SER A 70 -10.85 -4.87 -14.54
N LYS A 71 -9.56 -5.06 -14.49
CA LYS A 71 -8.67 -4.12 -15.11
C LYS A 71 -8.45 -4.54 -16.54
N LYS A 72 -8.88 -3.69 -17.47
CA LYS A 72 -8.35 -3.73 -18.81
C LYS A 72 -7.19 -2.75 -18.85
N ASP A 73 -6.11 -3.16 -19.48
CA ASP A 73 -4.93 -2.30 -19.59
C ASP A 73 -5.17 -1.23 -20.64
N ASP A 74 -6.09 -0.33 -20.39
CA ASP A 74 -6.29 0.83 -21.24
C ASP A 74 -5.94 2.12 -20.51
N GLY A 75 -5.64 3.16 -21.28
CA GLY A 75 -5.18 4.42 -20.72
C GLY A 75 -6.22 5.10 -19.84
N SER A 76 -7.49 4.95 -20.18
CA SER A 76 -8.58 5.54 -19.42
C SER A 76 -8.66 4.99 -18.00
N GLU A 77 -8.58 3.67 -17.85
CA GLU A 77 -8.60 3.03 -16.53
C GLU A 77 -7.37 3.35 -15.71
N MET A 78 -6.22 3.43 -16.34
CA MET A 78 -4.98 3.79 -15.67
C MET A 78 -5.06 5.22 -15.11
N VAL A 79 -5.54 6.16 -15.90
CA VAL A 79 -5.68 7.56 -15.47
C VAL A 79 -6.73 7.68 -14.36
N HIS A 80 -7.84 6.98 -14.49
CA HIS A 80 -8.86 6.94 -13.45
C HIS A 80 -8.27 6.41 -12.13
N GLY A 81 -7.54 5.32 -12.20
CA GLY A 81 -6.89 4.73 -11.02
C GLY A 81 -5.92 5.69 -10.35
N LEU A 82 -5.13 6.42 -11.12
CA LEU A 82 -4.24 7.45 -10.59
C LEU A 82 -5.02 8.56 -9.86
N GLY A 83 -6.16 8.96 -10.42
CA GLY A 83 -7.02 9.95 -9.79
C GLY A 83 -7.56 9.48 -8.44
N VAL A 84 -8.03 8.23 -8.38
CA VAL A 84 -8.51 7.63 -7.14
C VAL A 84 -7.38 7.56 -6.12
N ALA A 85 -6.21 7.11 -6.53
CA ALA A 85 -5.04 7.00 -5.65
C ALA A 85 -4.65 8.37 -5.10
N THR A 86 -4.61 9.38 -5.95
CA THR A 86 -4.24 10.73 -5.54
C THR A 86 -5.17 11.25 -4.45
N GLN A 87 -6.48 11.10 -4.62
CA GLN A 87 -7.46 11.52 -3.64
C GLN A 87 -7.35 10.75 -2.33
N LYS A 88 -7.27 9.43 -2.42
CA LYS A 88 -7.21 8.57 -1.23
C LYS A 88 -5.92 8.76 -0.45
N LEU A 89 -4.79 8.83 -1.13
CA LEU A 89 -3.50 9.05 -0.48
C LEU A 89 -3.44 10.41 0.21
N SER A 90 -4.02 11.43 -0.39
CA SER A 90 -4.11 12.75 0.24
C SER A 90 -4.83 12.67 1.59
N GLN A 91 -5.96 11.98 1.63
CA GLN A 91 -6.73 11.79 2.86
C GLN A 91 -5.96 11.00 3.90
N ILE A 92 -5.28 9.94 3.48
CA ILE A 92 -4.51 9.07 4.38
C ILE A 92 -3.31 9.81 4.95
N LEU A 93 -2.60 10.58 4.13
CA LEU A 93 -1.48 11.40 4.58
C LEU A 93 -1.92 12.42 5.62
N LYS A 94 -3.06 13.05 5.40
CA LYS A 94 -3.62 14.01 6.35
C LYS A 94 -3.99 13.35 7.68
N LYS A 95 -4.53 12.13 7.62
CA LYS A 95 -4.92 11.37 8.81
C LYS A 95 -3.72 10.91 9.64
N HIS A 96 -2.69 10.42 9.00
CA HIS A 96 -1.56 9.77 9.69
C HIS A 96 -0.38 10.69 9.95
N GLU A 97 -0.24 11.76 9.21
CA GLU A 97 0.84 12.74 9.35
C GLU A 97 2.23 12.08 9.47
N PRO A 98 2.66 11.32 8.42
CA PRO A 98 3.96 10.65 8.49
C PRO A 98 5.12 11.61 8.43
N ASP A 99 6.26 11.17 8.93
CA ASP A 99 7.50 11.96 8.88
C ASP A 99 8.22 11.80 7.54
N ILE A 100 8.10 10.63 6.92
CA ILE A 100 8.77 10.29 5.66
C ILE A 100 7.79 9.50 4.78
N ILE A 101 7.87 9.78 3.50
CA ILE A 101 7.12 9.02 2.49
C ILE A 101 8.10 8.20 1.65
#